data_d86a4c0038cd2ddce4da542359a3c663
#
_entry.id   d86a4c0038cd2ddce4da542359a3c663
#
_cell.length_a   1.000
_cell.length_b   1.000
_cell.length_c   1.000
_cell.angle_alpha   90.00
_cell.angle_beta   90.00
_cell.angle_gamma   90.00
#
_symmetry.space_group_name_H-M   'P 1'
#
loop_
_entity.id
_entity.type
_entity.pdbx_description
1 polymer ?
#
loop_
_entity_poly.entity_id
_entity_poly.type
_entity_poly.pdbx_seq_one_letter_code
_entity_poly.pdbx_strand_id
1 'polypeptide(L)'
;MRRFLLSISLLLVAVFSLDARGVSVVTEPVEVTGTTETAYLFRFDGDESTRYTVAITFKTASFSGICVVKNIGTQMAGTIVNEFGIRAFDFTMSQDRRRVKLLTVMKPLDKCLIRKAIARDLKRLFNATTTDGYVSVDDEKITMRRPNRSYTFSKMNIPE
;
A
#
# COMPACT_ATOMS: atom_id res chain seq x y z
N MET A 1 -23.93 -17.24 -50.18
CA MET A 1 -25.40 -17.21 -50.29
C MET A 1 -25.99 -16.64 -49.03
N ARG A 2 -26.81 -15.59 -49.24
CA ARG A 2 -27.86 -15.03 -48.36
C ARG A 2 -27.38 -14.35 -47.07
N ARG A 3 -27.36 -13.05 -46.97
CA ARG A 3 -28.38 -11.97 -47.09
C ARG A 3 -29.26 -11.88 -45.84
N PHE A 4 -29.27 -10.64 -45.32
CA PHE A 4 -30.39 -9.79 -44.82
C PHE A 4 -30.46 -9.71 -43.29
N LEU A 5 -30.77 -8.64 -42.59
CA LEU A 5 -31.31 -7.32 -42.95
C LEU A 5 -31.08 -6.34 -41.81
N LEU A 6 -30.91 -5.12 -42.17
CA LEU A 6 -31.15 -3.87 -41.47
C LEU A 6 -32.47 -3.84 -40.69
N SER A 7 -32.48 -3.21 -39.54
CA SER A 7 -33.66 -2.52 -39.05
C SER A 7 -33.29 -1.20 -38.40
N ILE A 8 -33.63 -0.16 -39.12
CA ILE A 8 -33.71 1.25 -38.75
C ILE A 8 -35.03 1.44 -38.02
N SER A 9 -35.02 2.17 -36.91
CA SER A 9 -36.21 2.81 -36.36
C SER A 9 -35.74 4.03 -35.57
N LEU A 10 -35.70 5.08 -36.12
CA LEU A 10 -36.34 6.33 -36.44
C LEU A 10 -37.37 6.79 -35.39
N LEU A 11 -37.02 7.93 -34.79
CA LEU A 11 -37.82 9.08 -34.39
C LEU A 11 -38.94 8.90 -33.35
N LEU A 12 -38.77 9.60 -32.23
CA LEU A 12 -39.86 10.51 -31.80
C LEU A 12 -39.28 11.73 -31.06
N VAL A 13 -39.37 12.87 -31.73
CA VAL A 13 -39.26 14.22 -31.22
C VAL A 13 -40.57 14.55 -30.51
N ALA A 14 -40.50 14.95 -29.25
CA ALA A 14 -41.60 15.66 -28.62
C ALA A 14 -41.04 16.94 -27.98
N VAL A 15 -41.29 18.01 -28.67
CA VAL A 15 -41.14 19.39 -28.20
C VAL A 15 -42.26 19.67 -27.18
N PHE A 16 -41.88 20.02 -25.98
CA PHE A 16 -42.76 20.79 -25.10
C PHE A 16 -42.00 21.99 -24.56
N SER A 17 -42.28 23.13 -25.15
CA SER A 17 -42.00 24.43 -24.57
C SER A 17 -43.10 24.72 -23.54
N LEU A 18 -42.71 25.10 -22.33
CA LEU A 18 -43.46 26.06 -21.53
C LEU A 18 -42.56 26.79 -20.57
N ASP A 19 -42.58 28.09 -20.70
CA ASP A 19 -42.01 29.10 -19.83
C ASP A 19 -42.49 28.98 -18.37
N ALA A 20 -41.58 29.12 -17.42
CA ALA A 20 -41.86 29.86 -16.18
C ALA A 20 -40.53 30.23 -15.49
N ARG A 21 -40.43 31.51 -15.29
CA ARG A 21 -39.38 32.29 -14.58
C ARG A 21 -38.96 31.69 -13.25
N GLY A 22 -37.66 31.79 -12.94
CA GLY A 22 -37.29 32.01 -11.57
C GLY A 22 -36.12 31.13 -11.11
N VAL A 23 -35.04 31.82 -10.72
CA VAL A 23 -33.91 31.40 -9.91
C VAL A 23 -32.86 30.59 -10.63
N SER A 24 -31.84 31.32 -11.10
CA SER A 24 -30.52 30.79 -11.43
C SER A 24 -29.81 30.30 -10.17
N VAL A 25 -29.94 29.02 -9.86
CA VAL A 25 -28.94 28.32 -9.07
C VAL A 25 -27.94 27.78 -10.08
N VAL A 26 -26.83 28.47 -10.21
CA VAL A 26 -25.63 27.94 -10.88
C VAL A 26 -25.14 26.80 -10.00
N THR A 27 -25.64 25.62 -10.26
CA THR A 27 -25.00 24.39 -9.79
C THR A 27 -23.94 24.07 -10.81
N GLU A 28 -22.72 24.56 -10.56
CA GLU A 28 -21.56 24.00 -11.21
C GLU A 28 -21.55 22.49 -10.94
N PRO A 29 -21.39 21.66 -11.98
CA PRO A 29 -21.09 20.25 -11.75
C PRO A 29 -19.72 20.20 -11.08
N VAL A 30 -19.69 19.94 -9.78
CA VAL A 30 -18.49 19.50 -9.11
C VAL A 30 -18.11 18.21 -9.80
N GLU A 31 -17.17 18.29 -10.74
CA GLU A 31 -16.42 17.14 -11.17
C GLU A 31 -15.72 16.59 -9.94
N VAL A 32 -16.36 15.65 -9.27
CA VAL A 32 -15.69 14.75 -8.34
C VAL A 32 -14.79 13.88 -9.19
N THR A 33 -13.62 14.41 -9.52
CA THR A 33 -12.49 13.63 -9.99
C THR A 33 -12.06 12.78 -8.79
N GLY A 34 -12.86 11.75 -8.53
CA GLY A 34 -12.56 10.73 -7.55
C GLY A 34 -11.38 9.90 -8.02
N THR A 35 -10.19 10.48 -7.95
CA THR A 35 -8.98 9.68 -7.88
C THR A 35 -9.13 8.87 -6.61
N THR A 36 -9.51 7.61 -6.74
CA THR A 36 -9.52 6.67 -5.63
C THR A 36 -8.08 6.49 -5.20
N GLU A 37 -7.60 7.41 -4.38
CA GLU A 37 -6.27 7.33 -3.78
C GLU A 37 -6.27 6.06 -2.93
N THR A 38 -5.54 5.05 -3.38
CA THR A 38 -5.40 3.81 -2.65
C THR A 38 -4.71 4.12 -1.33
N ALA A 39 -5.45 4.15 -0.24
CA ALA A 39 -4.93 4.46 1.09
C ALA A 39 -4.07 3.29 1.59
N TYR A 40 -2.76 3.36 1.36
CA TYR A 40 -1.82 2.40 1.92
C TYR A 40 -1.64 2.63 3.42
N LEU A 41 -1.56 1.54 4.17
CA LEU A 41 -1.30 1.57 5.63
C LEU A 41 0.08 2.14 5.95
N PHE A 42 1.08 1.87 5.11
CA PHE A 42 2.41 2.46 5.20
C PHE A 42 2.53 3.62 4.22
N ARG A 43 2.53 4.83 4.75
CA ARG A 43 2.80 6.04 3.98
C ARG A 43 4.29 6.35 4.07
N PHE A 44 4.88 6.70 2.94
CA PHE A 44 6.28 7.10 2.83
C PHE A 44 6.33 8.42 2.09
N ASP A 45 5.66 9.42 2.67
CA ASP A 45 5.52 10.73 2.07
C ASP A 45 6.71 11.61 2.49
N GLY A 46 7.28 12.29 1.51
CA GLY A 46 8.35 13.25 1.74
C GLY A 46 9.76 12.65 1.87
N ASP A 47 10.70 13.52 2.21
CA ASP A 47 12.13 13.17 2.37
C ASP A 47 12.49 12.71 3.79
N GLU A 48 11.54 12.76 4.71
CA GLU A 48 11.77 12.35 6.10
C GLU A 48 11.80 10.83 6.26
N SER A 49 12.56 10.38 7.24
CA SER A 49 12.59 8.97 7.60
C SER A 49 11.44 8.63 8.54
N THR A 50 10.67 7.62 8.19
CA THR A 50 9.64 7.07 9.09
C THR A 50 10.23 5.92 9.89
N ARG A 51 9.93 5.86 11.19
CA ARG A 51 10.40 4.83 12.09
C ARG A 51 9.23 4.01 12.62
N TYR A 52 9.45 2.71 12.70
CA TYR A 52 8.49 1.75 13.26
C TYR A 52 9.21 0.85 14.25
N THR A 53 8.61 0.58 15.39
CA THR A 53 8.98 -0.60 16.18
C THR A 53 8.52 -1.83 15.41
N VAL A 54 9.38 -2.84 15.31
CA VAL A 54 9.09 -4.05 14.54
C VAL A 54 9.31 -5.29 15.39
N ALA A 55 8.38 -6.25 15.25
CA ALA A 55 8.54 -7.61 15.74
C ALA A 55 8.26 -8.59 14.61
N ILE A 56 9.20 -9.50 14.36
CA ILE A 56 9.11 -10.51 13.30
C ILE A 56 9.31 -11.87 13.95
N THR A 57 8.38 -12.79 13.72
CA THR A 57 8.48 -14.16 14.19
C THR A 57 8.54 -15.12 13.00
N PHE A 58 9.49 -16.05 13.02
CA PHE A 58 9.62 -17.16 12.09
C PHE A 58 9.61 -18.47 12.87
N LYS A 59 8.50 -19.23 12.83
CA LYS A 59 8.32 -20.43 13.63
C LYS A 59 8.62 -20.17 15.12
N THR A 60 9.76 -20.63 15.59
CA THR A 60 10.23 -20.49 16.99
C THR A 60 11.24 -19.36 17.19
N ALA A 61 11.75 -18.76 16.12
CA ALA A 61 12.69 -17.64 16.19
C ALA A 61 11.94 -16.30 16.11
N SER A 62 12.28 -15.36 16.99
CA SER A 62 11.73 -14.01 16.98
C SER A 62 12.86 -12.98 16.88
N PHE A 63 12.54 -11.87 16.26
CA PHE A 63 13.39 -10.70 16.14
C PHE A 63 12.55 -9.46 16.46
N SER A 64 13.04 -8.62 17.35
CA SER A 64 12.44 -7.32 17.64
C SER A 64 13.45 -6.21 17.38
N GLY A 65 12.95 -5.01 17.06
CA GLY A 65 13.84 -3.89 16.80
C GLY A 65 13.12 -2.71 16.17
N ILE A 66 13.86 -1.94 15.39
CA ILE A 66 13.39 -0.74 14.71
C ILE A 66 13.54 -0.92 13.21
N CYS A 67 12.49 -0.60 12.48
CA CYS A 67 12.50 -0.43 11.03
C CYS A 67 12.55 1.06 10.71
N VAL A 68 13.57 1.48 10.00
CA VAL A 68 13.68 2.85 9.46
C VAL A 68 13.46 2.78 7.96
N VAL A 69 12.56 3.59 7.44
CA VAL A 69 12.26 3.68 6.02
C VAL A 69 12.40 5.12 5.58
N LYS A 70 13.05 5.34 4.44
CA LYS A 70 13.23 6.65 3.84
C LYS A 70 12.99 6.58 2.33
N ASN A 71 12.40 7.64 1.78
CA ASN A 71 12.36 7.84 0.34
C ASN A 71 13.72 8.35 -0.15
N ILE A 72 14.27 7.71 -1.16
CA ILE A 72 15.57 8.07 -1.77
C ILE A 72 15.40 8.33 -3.28
N GLY A 73 14.47 9.19 -3.63
CA GLY A 73 14.18 9.57 -5.01
C GLY A 73 13.33 8.53 -5.74
N THR A 74 13.92 7.67 -6.56
CA THR A 74 13.19 6.71 -7.39
C THR A 74 12.76 5.43 -6.67
N GLN A 75 13.12 5.28 -5.40
CA GLN A 75 12.81 4.10 -4.60
C GLN A 75 12.77 4.43 -3.11
N MET A 76 12.16 3.57 -2.34
CA MET A 76 12.23 3.59 -0.89
C MET A 76 13.33 2.65 -0.42
N ALA A 77 14.10 3.07 0.56
CA ALA A 77 15.07 2.23 1.24
C ALA A 77 14.66 2.04 2.69
N GLY A 78 14.90 0.85 3.22
CA GLY A 78 14.63 0.56 4.61
C GLY A 78 15.68 -0.35 5.20
N THR A 79 15.85 -0.23 6.52
CA THR A 79 16.71 -1.09 7.32
C THR A 79 15.97 -1.56 8.56
N ILE A 80 16.22 -2.79 8.98
CA ILE A 80 15.72 -3.32 10.24
C ILE A 80 16.90 -3.67 11.11
N VAL A 81 16.94 -3.06 12.29
CA VAL A 81 18.00 -3.26 13.30
C VAL A 81 17.37 -3.64 14.63
N ASN A 82 18.02 -4.50 15.41
CA ASN A 82 17.58 -4.79 16.76
C ASN A 82 18.03 -3.70 17.77
N GLU A 83 17.62 -3.85 19.00
CA GLU A 83 18.02 -2.95 20.12
C GLU A 83 19.52 -2.87 20.36
N PHE A 84 20.29 -3.89 19.95
CA PHE A 84 21.76 -3.91 20.05
C PHE A 84 22.46 -3.33 18.81
N GLY A 85 21.71 -2.74 17.87
CA GLY A 85 22.25 -2.20 16.62
C GLY A 85 22.60 -3.27 15.58
N ILE A 86 22.27 -4.54 15.83
CA ILE A 86 22.51 -5.61 14.86
C ILE A 86 21.49 -5.51 13.73
N ARG A 87 22.00 -5.37 12.52
CA ARG A 87 21.19 -5.26 11.31
C ARG A 87 20.66 -6.65 10.91
N ALA A 88 19.34 -6.79 10.86
CA ALA A 88 18.70 -8.01 10.36
C ALA A 88 18.75 -8.07 8.84
N PHE A 89 18.29 -7.01 8.18
CA PHE A 89 18.39 -6.86 6.73
C PHE A 89 18.11 -5.42 6.30
N ASP A 90 18.65 -5.09 5.12
CA ASP A 90 18.31 -3.88 4.37
C ASP A 90 17.46 -4.28 3.17
N PHE A 91 16.59 -3.37 2.76
CA PHE A 91 15.76 -3.56 1.58
C PHE A 91 15.56 -2.28 0.80
N THR A 92 15.25 -2.42 -0.46
CA THR A 92 14.71 -1.34 -1.27
C THR A 92 13.38 -1.77 -1.86
N MET A 93 12.52 -0.79 -2.10
CA MET A 93 11.24 -0.98 -2.77
C MET A 93 11.06 0.10 -3.83
N SER A 94 10.65 -0.31 -5.03
CA SER A 94 10.32 0.62 -6.11
C SER A 94 9.14 1.52 -5.71
N GLN A 95 9.06 2.75 -6.26
CA GLN A 95 7.96 3.69 -5.95
C GLN A 95 6.58 3.10 -6.26
N ASP A 96 6.46 2.32 -7.33
CA ASP A 96 5.24 1.60 -7.69
C ASP A 96 4.92 0.42 -6.75
N ARG A 97 5.74 0.21 -5.72
CA ARG A 97 5.65 -0.85 -4.70
C ARG A 97 5.62 -2.28 -5.26
N ARG A 98 5.94 -2.46 -6.54
CA ARG A 98 5.88 -3.78 -7.21
C ARG A 98 7.09 -4.65 -6.93
N ARG A 99 8.25 -4.05 -6.65
CA ARG A 99 9.49 -4.79 -6.44
C ARG A 99 10.09 -4.47 -5.08
N VAL A 100 10.36 -5.51 -4.32
CA VAL A 100 11.15 -5.44 -3.08
C VAL A 100 12.41 -6.28 -3.27
N LYS A 101 13.56 -5.68 -2.99
CA LYS A 101 14.87 -6.32 -3.06
C LYS A 101 15.53 -6.25 -1.70
N LEU A 102 15.93 -7.40 -1.18
CA LEU A 102 16.78 -7.46 0.02
C LEU A 102 18.24 -7.27 -0.40
N LEU A 103 18.90 -6.35 0.24
CA LEU A 103 20.31 -6.02 0.00
C LEU A 103 21.20 -6.82 0.96
N THR A 104 21.42 -6.30 2.15
CA THR A 104 22.18 -6.96 3.19
C THR A 104 21.23 -7.81 4.04
N VAL A 105 21.62 -9.05 4.34
CA VAL A 105 20.82 -9.94 5.19
C VAL A 105 21.76 -10.65 6.16
N MET A 106 21.40 -10.69 7.44
CA MET A 106 22.20 -11.40 8.44
C MET A 106 22.29 -12.90 8.13
N LYS A 107 23.43 -13.52 8.42
CA LYS A 107 23.75 -14.93 8.06
C LYS A 107 22.62 -15.95 8.34
N PRO A 108 21.96 -15.96 9.52
CA PRO A 108 20.88 -16.93 9.79
C PRO A 108 19.68 -16.80 8.85
N LEU A 109 19.40 -15.59 8.34
CA LEU A 109 18.31 -15.28 7.41
C LEU A 109 18.73 -15.34 5.94
N ASP A 110 20.02 -15.42 5.66
CA ASP A 110 20.59 -15.38 4.30
C ASP A 110 20.50 -16.73 3.59
N LYS A 111 19.30 -17.28 3.57
CA LYS A 111 18.97 -18.47 2.80
C LYS A 111 17.99 -18.09 1.70
N CYS A 112 18.19 -18.62 0.49
CA CYS A 112 17.41 -18.27 -0.70
C CYS A 112 15.89 -18.28 -0.45
N LEU A 113 15.38 -19.32 0.19
CA LEU A 113 13.95 -19.44 0.49
C LEU A 113 13.47 -18.42 1.52
N ILE A 114 14.29 -18.11 2.53
CA ILE A 114 13.99 -17.11 3.57
C ILE A 114 13.99 -15.73 2.93
N ARG A 115 14.99 -15.37 2.16
CA ARG A 115 15.07 -14.08 1.45
C ARG A 115 13.85 -13.88 0.56
N LYS A 116 13.46 -14.88 -0.24
CA LYS A 116 12.27 -14.81 -1.09
C LYS A 116 10.99 -14.66 -0.28
N ALA A 117 10.90 -15.33 0.87
CA ALA A 117 9.74 -15.21 1.76
C ALA A 117 9.64 -13.81 2.35
N ILE A 118 10.74 -13.28 2.92
CA ILE A 118 10.78 -11.92 3.48
C ILE A 118 10.43 -10.88 2.42
N ALA A 119 11.05 -10.92 1.24
CA ALA A 119 10.78 -9.97 0.17
C ALA A 119 9.31 -9.98 -0.27
N ARG A 120 8.68 -11.16 -0.37
CA ARG A 120 7.27 -11.31 -0.70
C ARG A 120 6.36 -10.76 0.40
N ASP A 121 6.70 -11.05 1.65
CA ASP A 121 5.91 -10.61 2.79
C ASP A 121 6.00 -9.09 2.97
N LEU A 122 7.19 -8.50 2.86
CA LEU A 122 7.37 -7.05 2.84
C LEU A 122 6.60 -6.38 1.70
N LYS A 123 6.70 -6.93 0.48
CA LYS A 123 5.91 -6.43 -0.64
C LYS A 123 4.43 -6.41 -0.31
N ARG A 124 3.89 -7.48 0.28
CA ARG A 124 2.48 -7.55 0.64
C ARG A 124 2.12 -6.58 1.76
N LEU A 125 2.94 -6.53 2.80
CA LEU A 125 2.74 -5.65 3.94
C LEU A 125 2.68 -4.18 3.52
N PHE A 126 3.66 -3.74 2.72
CA PHE A 126 3.74 -2.34 2.26
C PHE A 126 2.70 -1.97 1.19
N ASN A 127 2.07 -2.96 0.56
CA ASN A 127 0.94 -2.77 -0.34
C ASN A 127 -0.41 -3.03 0.33
N ALA A 128 -0.44 -3.39 1.60
CA ALA A 128 -1.69 -3.63 2.30
C ALA A 128 -2.49 -2.34 2.43
N THR A 129 -3.78 -2.46 2.23
CA THR A 129 -4.77 -1.42 2.44
C THR A 129 -5.67 -1.81 3.60
N THR A 130 -6.52 -0.91 4.06
CA THR A 130 -7.48 -1.18 5.14
C THR A 130 -8.43 -2.34 4.84
N THR A 131 -8.55 -2.73 3.57
CA THR A 131 -9.41 -3.83 3.12
C THR A 131 -8.68 -5.17 2.94
N ASP A 132 -7.37 -5.25 3.21
CA ASP A 132 -6.60 -6.50 3.07
C ASP A 132 -6.87 -7.44 4.25
N GLY A 133 -7.59 -8.54 4.01
CA GLY A 133 -7.95 -9.53 5.03
C GLY A 133 -6.78 -10.29 5.67
N TYR A 134 -5.54 -10.09 5.20
CA TYR A 134 -4.34 -10.71 5.80
C TYR A 134 -3.59 -9.77 6.75
N VAL A 135 -3.98 -8.52 6.77
CA VAL A 135 -3.37 -7.48 7.60
C VAL A 135 -4.42 -6.96 8.55
N SER A 136 -4.13 -6.96 9.84
CA SER A 136 -4.94 -6.30 10.86
C SER A 136 -4.29 -5.01 11.30
N VAL A 137 -5.09 -3.99 11.49
CA VAL A 137 -4.70 -2.69 12.04
C VAL A 137 -5.42 -2.50 13.36
N ASP A 138 -4.68 -2.20 14.39
CA ASP A 138 -5.15 -1.95 15.74
C ASP A 138 -4.26 -0.87 16.36
N ASP A 139 -4.82 0.28 16.75
CA ASP A 139 -4.12 1.40 17.41
C ASP A 139 -2.69 1.66 16.90
N GLU A 140 -2.53 2.15 15.69
CA GLU A 140 -1.22 2.41 15.07
C GLU A 140 -0.33 1.16 14.88
N LYS A 141 -0.86 -0.01 15.20
CA LYS A 141 -0.17 -1.28 15.08
C LYS A 141 -0.68 -2.05 13.87
N ILE A 142 0.22 -2.41 12.98
CA ILE A 142 -0.09 -3.16 11.77
C ILE A 142 0.51 -4.55 11.92
N THR A 143 -0.33 -5.57 11.83
CA THR A 143 0.09 -6.97 11.98
C THR A 143 -0.29 -7.77 10.75
N MET A 144 0.69 -8.45 10.15
CA MET A 144 0.46 -9.45 9.12
C MET A 144 0.77 -10.84 9.68
N ARG A 145 -0.20 -11.75 9.62
CA ARG A 145 -0.05 -13.13 10.10
C ARG A 145 -0.02 -14.12 8.94
N ARG A 146 0.88 -15.08 9.04
CA ARG A 146 1.05 -16.23 8.16
C ARG A 146 1.23 -17.49 8.97
N PRO A 147 0.97 -18.70 8.46
CA PRO A 147 1.01 -19.93 9.24
C PRO A 147 2.28 -20.14 10.07
N ASN A 148 3.43 -19.73 9.57
CA ASN A 148 4.72 -19.97 10.24
C ASN A 148 5.50 -18.67 10.52
N ARG A 149 4.89 -17.51 10.38
CA ARG A 149 5.55 -16.23 10.60
C ARG A 149 4.55 -15.09 10.77
N SER A 150 4.96 -14.10 11.55
CA SER A 150 4.20 -12.88 11.71
C SER A 150 5.12 -11.66 11.67
N TYR A 151 4.54 -10.55 11.27
CA TYR A 151 5.19 -9.25 11.22
C TYR A 151 4.27 -8.26 11.93
N THR A 152 4.82 -7.53 12.87
CA THR A 152 4.11 -6.46 13.58
C THR A 152 4.92 -5.19 13.45
N PHE A 153 4.27 -4.11 13.05
CA PHE A 153 4.87 -2.78 12.94
C PHE A 153 4.01 -1.80 13.73
N SER A 154 4.65 -0.98 14.55
CA SER A 154 3.99 0.13 15.25
C SER A 154 4.75 1.41 14.95
N LYS A 155 4.04 2.44 14.51
CA LYS A 155 4.64 3.74 14.20
C LYS A 155 5.24 4.34 15.48
N MET A 156 6.46 4.85 15.38
CA MET A 156 7.10 5.54 16.48
C MET A 156 6.82 7.04 16.33
N ASN A 157 6.09 7.59 17.27
CA ASN A 157 5.95 9.03 17.43
C ASN A 157 7.16 9.50 18.23
N ILE A 158 8.10 10.18 17.58
CA ILE A 158 9.23 10.80 18.25
C ILE A 158 8.76 12.21 18.58
N PRO A 159 8.65 12.58 19.85
CA PRO A 159 8.43 13.97 20.22
C PRO A 159 9.62 14.79 19.71
N GLU A 160 9.34 15.90 19.03
CA GLU A 160 10.33 16.89 18.64
C GLU A 160 10.97 17.56 19.86
#